data_1fcf9eb013fdf27b8904e39fdbac3236
#
_entry.id   1fcf9eb013fdf27b8904e39fdbac3236
#
_cell.length_a   1.000
_cell.length_b   1.000
_cell.length_c   1.000
_cell.angle_alpha   90.00
_cell.angle_beta   90.00
_cell.angle_gamma   90.00
#
_symmetry.space_group_name_H-M   'P 1'
#
loop_
_entity.id
_entity.type
_entity.pdbx_description
1 polymer ?
#
loop_
_entity_poly.entity_id
_entity_poly.type
_entity_poly.pdbx_seq_one_letter_code
_entity_poly.pdbx_strand_id
1 'polypeptide(L)'
;MKYLKNSCWLLALLWKQNKPIYFCFISEILLNVLLNTIGIAIINYLIQYLSDSEYQSAFIAVLILCLSTLVLNTLVSFLQYKKQGYLNSFNVFIKCMLTDSTLSTNFDNFEKCDFREQYQFATKCVTSGNIQNIINAVCSFVTYILSFITLSSIISYVVWWLWIII
;
A
#
# COMPACT_ATOMS: atom_id res chain seq x y z
N MET A 1 18.12 12.44 -2.12
CA MET A 1 17.41 12.96 -3.31
C MET A 1 17.36 11.99 -4.51
N LYS A 2 18.44 11.27 -4.84
CA LYS A 2 18.49 10.36 -6.02
C LYS A 2 17.46 9.22 -5.98
N TYR A 3 17.22 8.62 -4.79
CA TYR A 3 16.26 7.52 -4.61
C TYR A 3 14.79 7.96 -4.80
N LEU A 4 14.41 9.12 -4.27
CA LEU A 4 13.07 9.67 -4.46
C LEU A 4 12.76 9.96 -5.94
N LYS A 5 13.73 10.53 -6.68
CA LYS A 5 13.58 10.78 -8.10
C LYS A 5 13.37 9.50 -8.90
N ASN A 6 14.11 8.44 -8.56
CA ASN A 6 13.97 7.14 -9.22
C ASN A 6 12.61 6.47 -8.90
N SER A 7 12.13 6.57 -7.67
CA SER A 7 10.80 6.05 -7.28
C SER A 7 9.67 6.82 -7.98
N CYS A 8 9.77 8.15 -8.08
CA CYS A 8 8.80 8.96 -8.83
C CYS A 8 8.79 8.63 -10.33
N TRP A 9 9.97 8.41 -10.93
CA TRP A 9 10.07 8.01 -12.33
C TRP A 9 9.41 6.64 -12.57
N LEU A 10 9.65 5.69 -11.68
CA LEU A 10 9.06 4.34 -11.74
C LEU A 10 7.53 4.38 -11.61
N LEU A 11 7.00 5.20 -10.71
CA LEU A 11 5.57 5.43 -10.57
C LEU A 11 5.00 6.09 -11.84
N ALA A 12 5.66 7.12 -12.39
CA ALA A 12 5.20 7.76 -13.62
C ALA A 12 5.16 6.77 -14.81
N LEU A 13 6.14 5.86 -14.90
CA LEU A 13 6.16 4.80 -15.91
C LEU A 13 4.99 3.82 -15.72
N LEU A 14 4.71 3.43 -14.49
CA LEU A 14 3.57 2.58 -14.13
C LEU A 14 2.24 3.24 -14.52
N TRP A 15 2.10 4.55 -14.26
CA TRP A 15 0.92 5.34 -14.66
C TRP A 15 0.68 5.29 -16.17
N LYS A 16 1.75 5.45 -16.95
CA LYS A 16 1.67 5.43 -18.40
C LYS A 16 1.22 4.07 -18.95
N GLN A 17 1.64 2.98 -18.28
CA GLN A 17 1.38 1.61 -18.73
C GLN A 17 0.02 1.09 -18.27
N ASN A 18 -0.35 1.29 -17.00
CA ASN A 18 -1.52 0.67 -16.36
C ASN A 18 -2.24 1.65 -15.43
N LYS A 19 -3.04 2.57 -15.99
CA LYS A 19 -3.84 3.53 -15.19
C LYS A 19 -4.73 2.87 -14.11
N PRO A 20 -5.43 1.73 -14.37
CA PRO A 20 -6.34 1.12 -13.39
C PRO A 20 -5.65 0.64 -12.11
N ILE A 21 -4.33 0.43 -12.12
CA ILE A 21 -3.60 0.01 -10.92
C ILE A 21 -3.67 1.07 -9.81
N TYR A 22 -3.69 2.36 -10.15
CA TYR A 22 -3.80 3.44 -9.17
C TYR A 22 -5.14 3.46 -8.46
N PHE A 23 -6.20 3.07 -9.17
CA PHE A 23 -7.51 2.90 -8.52
C PHE A 23 -7.45 1.78 -7.47
N CYS A 24 -6.79 0.67 -7.78
CA CYS A 24 -6.58 -0.41 -6.81
C CYS A 24 -5.76 0.06 -5.61
N PHE A 25 -4.69 0.87 -5.81
CA PHE A 25 -3.90 1.43 -4.73
C PHE A 25 -4.69 2.35 -3.83
N ILE A 26 -5.42 3.32 -4.42
CA ILE A 26 -6.22 4.27 -3.66
C ILE A 26 -7.31 3.55 -2.85
N SER A 27 -8.02 2.62 -3.48
CA SER A 27 -9.06 1.83 -2.83
C SER A 27 -8.49 0.96 -1.69
N GLU A 28 -7.34 0.32 -1.89
CA GLU A 28 -6.66 -0.47 -0.85
C GLU A 28 -6.25 0.41 0.35
N ILE A 29 -5.68 1.58 0.08
CA ILE A 29 -5.28 2.53 1.13
C ILE A 29 -6.50 2.97 1.94
N LEU A 30 -7.58 3.38 1.26
CA LEU A 30 -8.82 3.83 1.91
C LEU A 30 -9.45 2.72 2.77
N LEU A 31 -9.54 1.49 2.24
CA LEU A 31 -10.09 0.36 2.99
C LEU A 31 -9.25 0.02 4.23
N ASN A 32 -7.93 0.06 4.13
CA ASN A 32 -7.05 -0.19 5.28
C ASN A 32 -7.19 0.90 6.35
N VAL A 33 -7.31 2.17 5.95
CA VAL A 33 -7.56 3.28 6.90
C VAL A 33 -8.92 3.11 7.57
N LEU A 34 -9.98 2.77 6.82
CA LEU A 34 -11.31 2.50 7.35
C LEU A 34 -11.29 1.34 8.35
N LEU A 35 -10.60 0.25 8.02
CA LEU A 35 -10.50 -0.93 8.87
C LEU A 35 -9.86 -0.58 10.22
N ASN A 36 -8.77 0.20 10.21
CA ASN A 36 -8.11 0.68 11.43
C ASN A 36 -9.04 1.59 12.25
N THR A 37 -9.76 2.50 11.60
CA THR A 37 -10.66 3.46 12.25
C THR A 37 -11.85 2.76 12.90
N ILE A 38 -12.49 1.84 12.18
CA ILE A 38 -13.63 1.04 12.67
C ILE A 38 -13.20 0.20 13.87
N GLY A 39 -12.02 -0.44 13.79
CA GLY A 39 -11.49 -1.24 14.90
C GLY A 39 -11.40 -0.44 16.21
N ILE A 40 -10.86 0.78 16.15
CA ILE A 40 -10.72 1.64 17.33
C ILE A 40 -12.06 2.14 17.83
N ALA A 41 -12.96 2.56 16.93
CA ALA A 41 -14.28 3.03 17.32
C ALA A 41 -15.08 1.95 18.07
N ILE A 42 -15.10 0.73 17.53
CA ILE A 42 -15.86 -0.37 18.15
C ILE A 42 -15.23 -0.79 19.50
N ILE A 43 -13.90 -0.78 19.64
CA ILE A 43 -13.25 -1.08 20.92
C ILE A 43 -13.68 -0.05 21.98
N ASN A 44 -13.76 1.23 21.64
CA ASN A 44 -14.23 2.26 22.57
C ASN A 44 -15.68 2.00 23.03
N TYR A 45 -16.58 1.69 22.10
CA TYR A 45 -17.95 1.32 22.43
C TYR A 45 -18.03 0.06 23.30
N LEU A 46 -17.18 -0.92 23.02
CA LEU A 46 -17.13 -2.16 23.80
C LEU A 46 -16.71 -1.91 25.25
N ILE A 47 -15.71 -1.06 25.47
CA ILE A 47 -15.28 -0.66 26.81
C ILE A 47 -16.42 0.04 27.56
N GLN A 48 -17.16 0.94 26.89
CA GLN A 48 -18.28 1.65 27.47
C GLN A 48 -19.40 0.68 27.88
N TYR A 49 -19.85 -0.23 26.99
CA TYR A 49 -20.89 -1.20 27.31
C TYR A 49 -20.50 -2.17 28.42
N LEU A 50 -19.23 -2.55 28.51
CA LEU A 50 -18.74 -3.39 29.62
C LEU A 50 -18.73 -2.61 30.95
N SER A 51 -18.37 -1.32 30.92
CA SER A 51 -18.42 -0.46 32.11
C SER A 51 -19.85 -0.28 32.64
N ASP A 52 -20.83 -0.18 31.72
CA ASP A 52 -22.24 0.00 32.04
C ASP A 52 -22.96 -1.34 32.38
N SER A 53 -22.20 -2.47 32.39
CA SER A 53 -22.70 -3.83 32.64
C SER A 53 -23.74 -4.30 31.61
N GLU A 54 -23.74 -3.73 30.41
CA GLU A 54 -24.63 -4.07 29.29
C GLU A 54 -24.03 -5.19 28.44
N TYR A 55 -23.94 -6.41 28.97
CA TYR A 55 -23.30 -7.54 28.31
C TYR A 55 -23.89 -7.92 26.93
N GLN A 56 -25.21 -7.73 26.76
CA GLN A 56 -25.90 -8.04 25.52
C GLN A 56 -25.49 -7.06 24.42
N SER A 57 -25.42 -5.77 24.72
CA SER A 57 -24.96 -4.73 23.79
C SER A 57 -23.48 -4.92 23.45
N ALA A 58 -22.65 -5.29 24.43
CA ALA A 58 -21.24 -5.61 24.20
C ALA A 58 -21.06 -6.81 23.24
N PHE A 59 -21.85 -7.87 23.40
CA PHE A 59 -21.80 -9.04 22.51
C PHE A 59 -22.17 -8.69 21.06
N ILE A 60 -23.22 -7.88 20.87
CA ILE A 60 -23.62 -7.39 19.55
C ILE A 60 -22.50 -6.55 18.91
N ALA A 61 -21.85 -5.68 19.68
CA ALA A 61 -20.72 -4.87 19.20
C ALA A 61 -19.56 -5.75 18.70
N VAL A 62 -19.23 -6.84 19.43
CA VAL A 62 -18.21 -7.82 18.99
C VAL A 62 -18.60 -8.50 17.68
N LEU A 63 -19.86 -8.92 17.54
CA LEU A 63 -20.34 -9.54 16.30
C LEU A 63 -20.24 -8.58 15.11
N ILE A 64 -20.62 -7.31 15.29
CA ILE A 64 -20.49 -6.28 14.25
C ILE A 64 -19.04 -6.09 13.88
N LEU A 65 -18.12 -6.04 14.85
CA LEU A 65 -16.69 -5.93 14.61
C LEU A 65 -16.17 -7.11 13.78
N CYS A 66 -16.50 -8.34 14.18
CA CYS A 66 -16.09 -9.53 13.45
C CYS A 66 -16.61 -9.55 12.01
N LEU A 67 -17.87 -9.23 11.80
CA LEU A 67 -18.46 -9.19 10.45
C LEU A 67 -17.85 -8.09 9.60
N SER A 68 -17.71 -6.88 10.13
CA SER A 68 -17.14 -5.75 9.39
C SER A 68 -15.67 -5.99 9.01
N THR A 69 -14.87 -6.52 9.93
CA THR A 69 -13.46 -6.85 9.65
C THR A 69 -13.33 -7.98 8.63
N LEU A 70 -14.19 -8.99 8.67
CA LEU A 70 -14.20 -10.08 7.69
C LEU A 70 -14.52 -9.55 6.29
N VAL A 71 -15.58 -8.75 6.15
CA VAL A 71 -15.98 -8.16 4.87
C VAL A 71 -14.88 -7.25 4.31
N LEU A 72 -14.34 -6.34 5.13
CA LEU A 72 -13.29 -5.42 4.68
C LEU A 72 -12.00 -6.16 4.31
N ASN A 73 -11.56 -7.13 5.09
CA ASN A 73 -10.37 -7.94 4.77
C ASN A 73 -10.54 -8.73 3.46
N THR A 74 -11.74 -9.23 3.19
CA THR A 74 -12.03 -9.93 1.93
C THR A 74 -11.94 -8.97 0.74
N LEU A 75 -12.46 -7.75 0.87
CA LEU A 75 -12.35 -6.71 -0.16
C LEU A 75 -10.89 -6.29 -0.39
N VAL A 76 -10.12 -6.09 0.68
CA VAL A 76 -8.69 -5.77 0.60
C VAL A 76 -7.94 -6.89 -0.13
N SER A 77 -8.17 -8.14 0.23
CA SER A 77 -7.52 -9.31 -0.40
C SER A 77 -7.85 -9.40 -1.90
N PHE A 78 -9.10 -9.12 -2.27
CA PHE A 78 -9.49 -9.07 -3.68
C PHE A 78 -8.76 -7.96 -4.46
N LEU A 79 -8.64 -6.76 -3.88
CA LEU A 79 -7.89 -5.66 -4.49
C LEU A 79 -6.42 -5.98 -4.61
N GLN A 80 -5.82 -6.60 -3.60
CA GLN A 80 -4.42 -7.05 -3.62
C GLN A 80 -4.18 -8.08 -4.72
N TYR A 81 -5.07 -9.03 -4.90
CA TYR A 81 -4.99 -9.99 -5.99
C TYR A 81 -5.00 -9.31 -7.36
N LYS A 82 -5.92 -8.37 -7.60
CA LYS A 82 -5.97 -7.59 -8.84
C LYS A 82 -4.71 -6.74 -9.04
N LYS A 83 -4.26 -6.06 -8.01
CA LYS A 83 -3.02 -5.28 -8.00
C LYS A 83 -1.82 -6.12 -8.39
N GLN A 84 -1.69 -7.33 -7.83
CA GLN A 84 -0.60 -8.25 -8.13
C GLN A 84 -0.57 -8.65 -9.62
N GLY A 85 -1.73 -8.86 -10.22
CA GLY A 85 -1.83 -9.10 -11.66
C GLY A 85 -1.27 -7.94 -12.51
N TYR A 86 -1.62 -6.70 -12.16
CA TYR A 86 -1.09 -5.51 -12.83
C TYR A 86 0.42 -5.33 -12.62
N LEU A 87 0.92 -5.60 -11.40
CA LEU A 87 2.35 -5.52 -11.10
C LEU A 87 3.15 -6.58 -11.86
N ASN A 88 2.61 -7.78 -12.02
CA ASN A 88 3.23 -8.83 -12.82
C ASN A 88 3.32 -8.41 -14.30
N SER A 89 2.23 -7.86 -14.86
CA SER A 89 2.24 -7.33 -16.23
C SER A 89 3.27 -6.21 -16.41
N PHE A 90 3.40 -5.35 -15.41
CA PHE A 90 4.40 -4.28 -15.41
C PHE A 90 5.83 -4.82 -15.35
N ASN A 91 6.09 -5.86 -14.57
CA ASN A 91 7.39 -6.54 -14.54
C ASN A 91 7.76 -7.13 -15.91
N VAL A 92 6.79 -7.76 -16.58
CA VAL A 92 7.00 -8.28 -17.96
C VAL A 92 7.34 -7.13 -18.90
N PHE A 93 6.62 -6.01 -18.82
CA PHE A 93 6.89 -4.83 -19.64
C PHE A 93 8.32 -4.29 -19.43
N ILE A 94 8.78 -4.18 -18.18
CA ILE A 94 10.14 -3.73 -17.89
C ILE A 94 11.19 -4.73 -18.42
N LYS A 95 10.93 -6.03 -18.34
CA LYS A 95 11.78 -7.06 -18.93
C LYS A 95 11.90 -6.88 -20.44
N CYS A 96 10.80 -6.66 -21.15
CA CYS A 96 10.79 -6.40 -22.57
C CYS A 96 11.60 -5.14 -22.91
N MET A 97 11.39 -4.02 -22.19
CA MET A 97 12.18 -2.81 -22.38
C MET A 97 13.67 -3.04 -22.19
N LEU A 98 14.05 -3.85 -21.19
CA LEU A 98 15.45 -4.19 -20.95
C LEU A 98 16.04 -4.99 -22.11
N THR A 99 15.29 -5.98 -22.62
CA THR A 99 15.70 -6.80 -23.77
C THR A 99 15.81 -5.96 -25.03
N ASP A 100 14.84 -5.10 -25.32
CA ASP A 100 14.88 -4.19 -26.49
C ASP A 100 16.08 -3.24 -26.42
N SER A 101 16.36 -2.72 -25.23
CA SER A 101 17.54 -1.85 -25.00
C SER A 101 18.84 -2.60 -25.26
N THR A 102 18.94 -3.89 -24.93
CA THR A 102 20.12 -4.70 -25.21
C THR A 102 20.25 -5.04 -26.68
N LEU A 103 19.16 -5.37 -27.35
CA LEU A 103 19.15 -5.68 -28.78
C LEU A 103 19.48 -4.46 -29.64
N SER A 104 19.14 -3.25 -29.21
CA SER A 104 19.45 -2.00 -29.90
C SER A 104 20.87 -1.48 -29.64
N THR A 105 21.59 -2.09 -28.71
CA THR A 105 22.96 -1.67 -28.37
C THR A 105 23.99 -2.30 -29.33
N ASN A 106 24.95 -1.50 -29.81
CA ASN A 106 26.03 -2.01 -30.64
C ASN A 106 26.86 -3.05 -29.89
N PHE A 107 27.32 -4.08 -30.64
CA PHE A 107 28.09 -5.20 -30.10
C PHE A 107 29.33 -4.76 -29.32
N ASP A 108 30.03 -3.74 -29.78
CA ASP A 108 31.24 -3.16 -29.14
C ASP A 108 30.93 -2.61 -27.72
N ASN A 109 29.72 -2.12 -27.49
CA ASN A 109 29.30 -1.65 -26.15
C ASN A 109 28.90 -2.80 -25.22
N PHE A 110 28.42 -3.92 -25.79
CA PHE A 110 28.07 -5.11 -25.03
C PHE A 110 29.31 -5.82 -24.44
N GLU A 111 30.46 -5.70 -25.08
CA GLU A 111 31.74 -6.26 -24.60
C GLU A 111 32.33 -5.47 -23.44
N LYS A 112 31.93 -4.20 -23.23
CA LYS A 112 32.42 -3.39 -22.11
C LYS A 112 31.95 -3.96 -20.78
N CYS A 113 32.89 -4.13 -19.86
CA CYS A 113 32.65 -4.69 -18.53
C CYS A 113 31.54 -3.88 -17.77
N ASP A 114 31.61 -2.56 -17.83
CA ASP A 114 30.66 -1.65 -17.18
C ASP A 114 29.22 -1.84 -17.67
N PHE A 115 29.02 -2.08 -18.98
CA PHE A 115 27.68 -2.33 -19.52
C PHE A 115 27.15 -3.68 -19.03
N ARG A 116 27.95 -4.71 -19.01
CA ARG A 116 27.58 -6.05 -18.54
C ARG A 116 27.20 -6.05 -17.07
N GLU A 117 27.95 -5.33 -16.23
CA GLU A 117 27.62 -5.17 -14.81
C GLU A 117 26.29 -4.43 -14.59
N GLN A 118 26.08 -3.32 -15.30
CA GLN A 118 24.83 -2.57 -15.23
C GLN A 118 23.63 -3.41 -15.70
N TYR A 119 23.79 -4.16 -16.78
CA TYR A 119 22.75 -5.06 -17.28
C TYR A 119 22.42 -6.18 -16.28
N GLN A 120 23.44 -6.83 -15.72
CA GLN A 120 23.23 -7.86 -14.70
C GLN A 120 22.55 -7.30 -13.46
N PHE A 121 22.92 -6.10 -13.02
CA PHE A 121 22.28 -5.42 -11.91
C PHE A 121 20.82 -5.11 -12.22
N ALA A 122 20.51 -4.54 -13.38
CA ALA A 122 19.17 -4.25 -13.82
C ALA A 122 18.29 -5.52 -13.89
N THR A 123 18.84 -6.60 -14.48
CA THR A 123 18.16 -7.91 -14.58
C THR A 123 17.87 -8.48 -13.19
N LYS A 124 18.84 -8.43 -12.27
CA LYS A 124 18.62 -8.84 -10.87
C LYS A 124 17.53 -8.03 -10.19
N CYS A 125 17.50 -6.70 -10.35
CA CYS A 125 16.47 -5.85 -9.77
C CYS A 125 15.06 -6.21 -10.26
N VAL A 126 14.92 -6.56 -11.53
CA VAL A 126 13.63 -6.95 -12.13
C VAL A 126 13.22 -8.36 -11.73
N THR A 127 14.14 -9.32 -11.69
CA THR A 127 13.84 -10.71 -11.36
C THR A 127 13.59 -10.95 -9.88
N SER A 128 14.26 -10.19 -9.00
CA SER A 128 14.12 -10.32 -7.54
C SER A 128 12.84 -9.71 -6.95
N GLY A 129 11.97 -9.13 -7.78
CA GLY A 129 10.74 -8.49 -7.30
C GLY A 129 10.96 -7.14 -6.56
N ASN A 130 12.18 -6.61 -6.58
CA ASN A 130 12.50 -5.35 -5.88
C ASN A 130 11.63 -4.18 -6.34
N ILE A 131 11.22 -4.15 -7.60
CA ILE A 131 10.32 -3.13 -8.14
C ILE A 131 8.96 -3.19 -7.44
N GLN A 132 8.40 -4.39 -7.28
CA GLN A 132 7.13 -4.59 -6.57
C GLN A 132 7.25 -4.18 -5.11
N ASN A 133 8.37 -4.55 -4.46
CA ASN A 133 8.63 -4.18 -3.07
C ASN A 133 8.72 -2.67 -2.87
N ILE A 134 9.36 -1.94 -3.78
CA ILE A 134 9.43 -0.47 -3.74
C ILE A 134 8.03 0.14 -3.86
N ILE A 135 7.22 -0.33 -4.81
CA ILE A 135 5.86 0.17 -5.02
C ILE A 135 4.99 -0.11 -3.79
N ASN A 136 5.05 -1.33 -3.26
CA ASN A 136 4.30 -1.69 -2.05
C ASN A 136 4.76 -0.89 -0.83
N ALA A 137 6.07 -0.64 -0.68
CA ALA A 137 6.60 0.18 0.42
C ALA A 137 6.08 1.62 0.35
N VAL A 138 6.01 2.22 -0.85
CA VAL A 138 5.44 3.57 -1.03
C VAL A 138 3.96 3.58 -0.66
N CYS A 139 3.18 2.58 -1.09
CA CYS A 139 1.76 2.48 -0.74
C CYS A 139 1.56 2.30 0.76
N SER A 140 2.33 1.44 1.42
CA SER A 140 2.28 1.24 2.87
C SER A 140 2.64 2.52 3.62
N PHE A 141 3.65 3.26 3.16
CA PHE A 141 4.03 4.54 3.76
C PHE A 141 2.88 5.56 3.71
N VAL A 142 2.21 5.69 2.57
CA VAL A 142 1.04 6.56 2.43
C VAL A 142 -0.10 6.10 3.35
N THR A 143 -0.35 4.80 3.44
CA THR A 143 -1.37 4.23 4.34
C THR A 143 -1.07 4.59 5.80
N TYR A 144 0.18 4.46 6.25
CA TYR A 144 0.55 4.79 7.62
C TYR A 144 0.40 6.29 7.94
N ILE A 145 0.77 7.17 7.00
CA ILE A 145 0.57 8.61 7.17
C ILE A 145 -0.93 8.94 7.30
N LEU A 146 -1.78 8.40 6.41
CA LEU A 146 -3.21 8.65 6.46
C LEU A 146 -3.84 8.06 7.74
N SER A 147 -3.44 6.86 8.14
CA SER A 147 -3.89 6.26 9.41
C SER A 147 -3.46 7.11 10.61
N PHE A 148 -2.24 7.63 10.61
CA PHE A 148 -1.78 8.52 11.67
C PHE A 148 -2.59 9.81 11.75
N ILE A 149 -2.90 10.43 10.61
CA ILE A 149 -3.73 11.64 10.56
C ILE A 149 -5.15 11.36 11.07
N THR A 150 -5.78 10.26 10.63
CA THR A 150 -7.13 9.89 11.09
C THR A 150 -7.17 9.59 12.57
N LEU A 151 -6.20 8.86 13.10
CA LEU A 151 -6.08 8.55 14.53
C LEU A 151 -5.86 9.81 15.36
N SER A 152 -4.95 10.68 14.93
CA SER A 152 -4.69 11.96 15.59
C SER A 152 -5.94 12.84 15.63
N SER A 153 -6.73 12.84 14.56
CA SER A 153 -7.99 13.59 14.49
C SER A 153 -9.03 13.03 15.46
N ILE A 154 -9.15 11.69 15.58
CA ILE A 154 -10.07 11.05 16.51
C ILE A 154 -9.66 11.36 17.97
N ILE A 155 -8.37 11.21 18.28
CA ILE A 155 -7.86 11.51 19.62
C ILE A 155 -8.09 12.99 19.95
N SER A 156 -7.80 13.90 19.04
CA SER A 156 -8.03 15.33 19.23
C SER A 156 -9.50 15.65 19.46
N TYR A 157 -10.42 14.98 18.77
CA TYR A 157 -11.87 15.15 18.96
C TYR A 157 -12.33 14.62 20.32
N VAL A 158 -11.83 13.47 20.75
CA VAL A 158 -12.20 12.86 22.04
C VAL A 158 -11.62 13.63 23.22
N VAL A 159 -10.42 14.19 23.07
CA VAL A 159 -9.64 14.83 24.16
C VAL A 159 -9.71 16.36 24.10
N TRP A 160 -10.36 16.95 23.06
CA TRP A 160 -10.40 18.42 22.91
C TRP A 160 -10.98 19.13 24.13
N TRP A 161 -11.93 18.53 24.83
CA TRP A 161 -12.54 19.08 26.05
C TRP A 161 -11.58 19.02 27.26
N LEU A 162 -10.55 18.15 27.26
CA LEU A 162 -9.49 18.16 28.28
C LEU A 162 -8.64 19.42 28.20
N TRP A 163 -8.48 20.00 27.01
CA TRP A 163 -7.76 21.28 26.85
C TRP A 163 -8.52 22.47 27.42
N ILE A 164 -9.82 22.34 27.67
CA ILE A 164 -10.65 23.38 28.30
C ILE A 164 -10.55 23.30 29.83
N ILE A 165 -10.15 22.16 30.37
CA ILE A 165 -10.06 21.90 31.82
C ILE A 165 -8.64 22.17 32.36
N ILE A 166 -7.61 22.12 31.50
CA ILE A 166 -6.22 22.47 31.84
C ILE A 166 -5.96 23.92 31.52
#